data_8411a22ca676856f22a932eb0e079c27
#
_entry.id   8411a22ca676856f22a932eb0e079c27
#
_cell.length_a   1.000
_cell.length_b   1.000
_cell.length_c   1.000
_cell.angle_alpha   90.00
_cell.angle_beta   90.00
_cell.angle_gamma   90.00
#
_symmetry.space_group_name_H-M   'P 1'
#
loop_
_entity.id
_entity.type
_entity.pdbx_description
1 polymer ?
#
loop_
_entity_poly.entity_id
_entity_poly.type
_entity_poly.pdbx_seq_one_letter_code
_entity_poly.pdbx_strand_id
1 'polypeptide(L)' 'MEISERAVRSPLMRLRVQRFMTQKQLADALGVTEATVSNWEAGRSVPKLTPVQYKKLLEILQITSAELPDQFGFPSDADG' A
#
# COMPACT_ATOMS: atom_id res chain seq x y z
N MET A 1 -11.89 5.03 -19.85
CA MET A 1 -11.64 5.72 -18.70
C MET A 1 -10.22 5.69 -18.31
N GLU A 2 -9.71 6.79 -17.92
CA GLU A 2 -8.37 6.90 -17.58
C GLU A 2 -8.14 6.90 -16.15
N ILE A 3 -7.15 6.21 -15.69
CA ILE A 3 -6.78 6.26 -14.30
C ILE A 3 -5.91 7.44 -14.11
N SER A 4 -6.23 8.24 -13.13
CA SER A 4 -5.46 9.41 -12.82
C SER A 4 -4.03 9.03 -12.53
N GLU A 5 -3.11 9.81 -13.04
CA GLU A 5 -1.71 9.62 -12.75
C GLU A 5 -1.46 9.63 -11.29
N ARG A 6 -2.18 10.48 -10.56
CA ARG A 6 -2.06 10.57 -9.13
C ARG A 6 -2.41 9.26 -8.48
N ALA A 7 -3.48 8.60 -8.95
CA ALA A 7 -3.92 7.37 -8.35
C ALA A 7 -2.89 6.26 -8.53
N VAL A 8 -2.18 6.25 -9.66
CA VAL A 8 -1.22 5.19 -9.87
C VAL A 8 0.15 5.50 -9.33
N ARG A 9 0.32 6.65 -8.68
CA ARG A 9 1.60 6.98 -8.10
C ARG A 9 1.87 6.30 -6.77
N SER A 10 0.83 5.91 -6.05
CA SER A 10 1.03 5.23 -4.79
C SER A 10 1.57 3.84 -5.03
N PRO A 11 2.76 3.53 -4.56
CA PRO A 11 3.32 2.19 -4.76
C PRO A 11 2.46 1.10 -4.17
N LEU A 12 1.90 1.32 -2.99
CA LEU A 12 1.04 0.31 -2.39
C LEU A 12 -0.23 0.12 -3.18
N MET A 13 -0.85 1.20 -3.64
CA MET A 13 -2.04 1.09 -4.45
C MET A 13 -1.76 0.30 -5.70
N ARG A 14 -0.63 0.53 -6.33
CA ARG A 14 -0.27 -0.17 -7.54
C ARG A 14 -0.18 -1.67 -7.31
N LEU A 15 0.48 -2.08 -6.25
CA LEU A 15 0.62 -3.49 -5.93
C LEU A 15 -0.74 -4.10 -5.58
N ARG A 16 -1.56 -3.35 -4.85
CA ARG A 16 -2.88 -3.83 -4.45
C ARG A 16 -3.78 -4.04 -5.66
N VAL A 17 -3.77 -3.07 -6.56
CA VAL A 17 -4.63 -3.13 -7.74
C VAL A 17 -4.19 -4.27 -8.66
N GLN A 18 -2.90 -4.54 -8.72
CA GLN A 18 -2.40 -5.68 -9.49
C GLN A 18 -2.96 -7.00 -8.99
N ARG A 19 -3.36 -7.05 -7.71
CA ARG A 19 -3.97 -8.24 -7.14
C ARG A 19 -5.48 -8.14 -7.13
N PHE A 20 -6.04 -7.11 -7.77
CA PHE A 20 -7.49 -6.90 -7.84
C PHE A 20 -8.12 -6.79 -6.46
N MET A 21 -7.43 -6.14 -5.55
CA MET A 21 -7.91 -6.00 -4.18
C MET A 21 -8.36 -4.57 -3.91
N THR A 22 -9.42 -4.43 -3.12
CA THR A 22 -9.83 -3.12 -2.64
C THR A 22 -9.04 -2.78 -1.39
N GLN A 23 -9.09 -1.51 -0.98
CA GLN A 23 -8.46 -1.11 0.26
C GLN A 23 -9.01 -1.89 1.45
N LYS A 24 -10.31 -2.12 1.43
CA LYS A 24 -10.94 -2.86 2.52
C LYS A 24 -10.46 -4.30 2.57
N GLN A 25 -10.33 -4.93 1.43
CA GLN A 25 -9.86 -6.31 1.38
C GLN A 25 -8.45 -6.42 1.92
N LEU A 26 -7.59 -5.49 1.55
CA LEU A 26 -6.23 -5.50 2.05
C LEU A 26 -6.22 -5.23 3.56
N ALA A 27 -7.01 -4.27 3.99
CA ALA A 27 -7.08 -3.94 5.41
C ALA A 27 -7.54 -5.14 6.24
N ASP A 28 -8.59 -5.81 5.77
CA ASP A 28 -9.12 -6.97 6.48
C ASP A 28 -8.06 -8.06 6.56
N ALA A 29 -7.33 -8.27 5.49
CA ALA A 29 -6.31 -9.31 5.47
C ALA A 29 -5.15 -9.00 6.42
N LEU A 30 -4.85 -7.72 6.62
CA LEU A 30 -3.77 -7.33 7.50
C LEU A 30 -4.22 -7.08 8.93
N GLY A 31 -5.52 -7.03 9.17
CA GLY A 31 -6.02 -6.76 10.49
C GLY A 31 -5.97 -5.29 10.88
N VAL A 32 -6.06 -4.41 9.91
CA VAL A 32 -6.09 -2.97 10.14
C VAL A 32 -7.37 -2.41 9.55
N THR A 33 -7.62 -1.12 9.72
CA THR A 33 -8.83 -0.52 9.17
C THR A 33 -8.59 -0.07 7.75
N GLU A 34 -9.69 0.09 7.03
CA GLU A 34 -9.61 0.59 5.66
C GLU A 34 -9.00 1.99 5.64
N ALA A 35 -9.34 2.79 6.64
CA ALA A 35 -8.78 4.14 6.75
C ALA A 35 -7.27 4.10 6.89
N THR A 36 -6.75 3.11 7.59
CA THR A 36 -5.31 2.98 7.74
C THR A 36 -4.65 2.74 6.39
N VAL A 37 -5.22 1.84 5.59
CA VAL A 37 -4.67 1.57 4.26
C VAL A 37 -4.78 2.83 3.40
N SER A 38 -5.92 3.52 3.48
CA SER A 38 -6.11 4.73 2.72
C SER A 38 -5.07 5.78 3.09
N ASN A 39 -4.77 5.92 4.36
CA ASN A 39 -3.78 6.89 4.81
C ASN A 39 -2.38 6.52 4.34
N TRP A 40 -2.06 5.23 4.32
CA TRP A 40 -0.77 4.80 3.81
C TRP A 40 -0.63 5.15 2.33
N GLU A 41 -1.68 4.90 1.56
CA GLU A 41 -1.62 5.14 0.11
C GLU A 41 -1.58 6.62 -0.20
N ALA A 42 -2.19 7.42 0.65
CA ALA A 42 -2.17 8.86 0.45
C ALA A 42 -0.89 9.51 0.99
N GLY A 43 -0.08 8.74 1.70
CA GLY A 43 1.14 9.28 2.25
C GLY A 43 0.94 10.08 3.52
N ARG A 44 -0.24 9.94 4.16
CA ARG A 44 -0.52 10.68 5.38
C ARG A 44 0.11 10.04 6.61
N SER A 45 0.38 8.76 6.55
CA SER A 45 0.99 8.09 7.68
C SER A 45 1.98 7.06 7.17
N VAL A 46 2.94 6.75 8.03
CA VAL A 46 3.97 5.77 7.72
C VAL A 46 3.50 4.43 8.27
N PRO A 47 3.53 3.38 7.47
CA PRO A 47 3.10 2.06 7.95
C PRO A 47 3.97 1.58 9.09
N LYS A 48 3.31 1.06 10.12
CA LYS A 48 4.01 0.45 11.24
C LYS A 48 3.47 -0.95 11.36
N LEU A 49 4.18 -1.90 10.81
CA LEU A 49 3.72 -3.27 10.74
C LEU A 49 4.50 -4.14 11.71
N THR A 50 3.79 -5.07 12.34
CA THR A 50 4.47 -6.08 13.12
C THR A 50 5.14 -7.04 12.14
N PRO A 51 6.09 -7.85 12.59
CA PRO A 51 6.70 -8.83 11.69
C PRO A 51 5.68 -9.77 11.06
N VAL A 52 4.64 -10.14 11.80
CA VAL A 52 3.60 -11.00 11.26
C VAL A 52 2.84 -10.28 10.14
N GLN A 53 2.49 -9.03 10.37
CA GLN A 53 1.79 -8.24 9.36
C GLN A 53 2.65 -8.03 8.13
N TYR A 54 3.94 -7.80 8.34
CA TYR A 54 4.86 -7.59 7.24
C TYR A 54 4.91 -8.83 6.35
N LYS A 55 5.07 -10.00 6.95
CA LYS A 55 5.11 -11.24 6.20
C LYS A 55 3.80 -11.48 5.47
N LYS A 56 2.69 -11.19 6.15
CA LYS A 56 1.39 -11.38 5.54
C LYS A 56 1.21 -10.45 4.34
N LEU A 57 1.68 -9.23 4.45
CA LEU A 57 1.59 -8.29 3.35
C LEU A 57 2.32 -8.81 2.13
N LEU A 58 3.50 -9.36 2.31
CA LEU A 58 4.25 -9.91 1.19
C LEU A 58 3.49 -11.06 0.54
N GLU A 59 2.89 -11.91 1.34
CA GLU A 59 2.11 -13.03 0.83
C GLU A 59 0.89 -12.56 0.06
N ILE A 60 0.17 -11.60 0.64
CA ILE A 60 -1.05 -11.09 0.02
C ILE A 60 -0.75 -10.46 -1.33
N LEU A 61 0.31 -9.67 -1.38
CA LEU A 61 0.68 -8.99 -2.60
C LEU A 61 1.48 -9.87 -3.56
N GLN A 62 1.88 -11.03 -3.08
CA GLN A 62 2.65 -12.00 -3.88
C GLN A 62 3.93 -11.38 -4.39
N ILE A 63 4.66 -10.75 -3.49
CA ILE A 63 5.94 -10.11 -3.81
C ILE A 63 6.98 -10.55 -2.80
N THR A 64 8.23 -10.26 -3.11
CA THR A 64 9.32 -10.52 -2.18
C THR A 64 9.59 -9.24 -1.40
N SER A 65 10.37 -9.36 -0.34
CA SER A 65 10.72 -8.18 0.44
C SER A 65 11.49 -7.17 -0.38
N ALA A 66 12.23 -7.63 -1.38
CA ALA A 66 12.96 -6.72 -2.23
C ALA A 66 12.04 -5.90 -3.11
N GLU A 67 10.85 -6.41 -3.39
CA GLU A 67 9.89 -5.71 -4.24
C GLU A 67 9.01 -4.76 -3.46
N LEU A 68 9.03 -4.85 -2.12
CA LEU A 68 8.20 -3.99 -1.32
C LEU A 68 8.79 -2.59 -1.30
N PRO A 69 8.01 -1.57 -1.65
CA PRO A 69 8.56 -0.21 -1.68
C PRO A 69 8.82 0.32 -0.27
N ASP A 70 9.77 1.21 -0.15
CA ASP A 70 10.08 1.85 1.12
C ASP A 70 8.97 2.79 1.53
N GLN A 71 8.28 3.37 0.57
CA GLN A 71 7.18 4.26 0.85
C GLN A 71 5.93 3.71 0.20
N PHE A 72 4.83 3.70 0.95
CA PHE A 72 3.58 3.17 0.44
C PHE A 72 2.73 4.25 -0.23
N GLY A 73 2.95 5.50 0.12
CA GLY A 73 2.17 6.59 -0.44
C GLY A 73 2.87 7.23 -1.61
N PHE A 74 2.37 8.40 -2.00
CA PHE A 74 2.97 9.13 -3.11
C PHE A 74 4.40 9.48 -2.76
N PRO A 75 5.29 9.42 -3.74
CA PRO A 75 6.65 9.86 -3.48
C PRO A 75 6.60 11.31 -3.07
N SER A 76 7.39 11.64 -2.06
CA SER A 76 7.38 12.99 -1.59
C SER A 76 8.33 13.81 -2.43
N ASP A 77 7.82 14.83 -3.06
CA ASP A 77 8.70 15.73 -3.71
C ASP A 77 8.80 16.91 -2.93
N ALA A 78 8.08 16.96 -1.88
CA ALA A 78 8.02 18.14 -1.12
C ALA A 78 9.30 18.47 -0.52
N ASP A 79 10.02 17.49 -0.21
CA ASP A 79 11.23 17.79 0.37
C ASP A 79 12.15 17.99 -0.66
N GLY A 80 11.65 17.83 -1.69
CA GLY A 80 12.41 18.13 -2.87
C GLY A 80 12.33 18.88 -2.74
#